data_dd0c0c25fee3c4aae923b0a68a610e5f
#
_entry.id   dd0c0c25fee3c4aae923b0a68a610e5f
#
_cell.length_a   1.000
_cell.length_b   1.000
_cell.length_c   1.000
_cell.angle_alpha   90.00
_cell.angle_beta   90.00
_cell.angle_gamma   90.00
#
_symmetry.space_group_name_H-M   'P 1'
#
loop_
_entity.id
_entity.type
_entity.pdbx_description
1 polymer ?
#
loop_
_entity_poly.entity_id
_entity_poly.type
_entity_poly.pdbx_seq_one_letter_code
_entity_poly.pdbx_strand_id
1 'polypeptide(L)'
;MLFRSKIYRPFAKDKRYKWVPNNVPITAMDGKDNIKDCDVAFINKSKKDHMVISKLFPCSCAVQNEGVGCFSNENVEFIKSNSKRQILSFDSDVTGVTNSQQITQLFGFDYCNVPKIYLEEGIKDWADLAKTHGLDTVEEYLIKKGII
;
A
#
# COMPACT_ATOMS: atom_id res chain seq x y z
N MET A 1 -7.99 -28.19 -0.96
CA MET A 1 -7.30 -26.88 -0.88
C MET A 1 -8.06 -25.89 -1.73
N LEU A 2 -8.67 -24.88 -1.11
CA LEU A 2 -9.35 -23.83 -1.86
C LEU A 2 -8.29 -22.81 -2.30
N PHE A 3 -7.99 -22.77 -3.58
CA PHE A 3 -7.11 -21.74 -4.13
C PHE A 3 -7.80 -20.38 -4.01
N ARG A 4 -7.15 -19.44 -3.35
CA ARG A 4 -7.57 -18.04 -3.30
C ARG A 4 -6.91 -17.31 -4.45
N SER A 5 -7.70 -16.68 -5.30
CA SER A 5 -7.21 -15.98 -6.46
C SER A 5 -7.92 -14.65 -6.68
N LYS A 6 -7.17 -13.70 -7.22
CA LYS A 6 -7.67 -12.40 -7.65
C LYS A 6 -7.06 -12.11 -9.01
N ILE A 7 -7.85 -12.16 -10.07
CA ILE A 7 -7.40 -11.96 -11.44
C ILE A 7 -7.81 -10.56 -11.91
N TYR A 8 -6.83 -9.78 -12.32
CA TYR A 8 -7.04 -8.45 -12.86
C TYR A 8 -7.29 -8.51 -14.37
N ARG A 9 -8.37 -7.89 -14.81
CA ARG A 9 -8.79 -7.80 -16.21
C ARG A 9 -8.84 -6.33 -16.63
N PRO A 10 -7.72 -5.72 -17.05
CA PRO A 10 -7.60 -4.28 -17.29
C PRO A 10 -8.56 -3.79 -18.39
N PHE A 11 -8.85 -4.66 -19.37
CA PHE A 11 -9.70 -4.34 -20.53
C PHE A 11 -11.17 -4.75 -20.35
N ALA A 12 -11.61 -5.12 -19.15
CA ALA A 12 -13.00 -5.40 -18.90
C ALA A 12 -13.85 -4.14 -19.11
N LYS A 13 -14.83 -4.21 -20.03
CA LYS A 13 -15.73 -3.09 -20.35
C LYS A 13 -16.55 -2.65 -19.14
N ASP A 14 -17.00 -3.59 -18.33
CA ASP A 14 -17.70 -3.34 -17.08
C ASP A 14 -16.73 -3.43 -15.89
N LYS A 15 -16.65 -2.35 -15.12
CA LYS A 15 -15.75 -2.26 -13.95
C LYS A 15 -16.01 -3.33 -12.89
N ARG A 16 -17.24 -3.87 -12.80
CA ARG A 16 -17.61 -4.97 -11.88
C ARG A 16 -16.84 -6.24 -12.16
N TYR A 17 -16.43 -6.48 -13.40
CA TYR A 17 -15.69 -7.66 -13.84
C TYR A 17 -14.18 -7.42 -13.97
N LYS A 18 -13.70 -6.29 -13.49
CA LYS A 18 -12.28 -5.95 -13.54
C LYS A 18 -11.40 -6.88 -12.69
N TRP A 19 -12.00 -7.42 -11.64
CA TRP A 19 -11.39 -8.36 -10.71
C TRP A 19 -12.23 -9.62 -10.60
N VAL A 20 -12.05 -10.58 -11.50
CA VAL A 20 -12.81 -11.85 -11.55
C VAL A 20 -11.90 -12.98 -12.01
N PRO A 21 -11.80 -14.10 -11.29
CA PRO A 21 -12.37 -14.32 -9.95
C PRO A 21 -11.70 -13.48 -8.86
N ASN A 22 -12.42 -13.21 -7.78
CA ASN A 22 -11.89 -12.57 -6.60
C ASN A 22 -12.48 -13.23 -5.35
N ASN A 23 -11.81 -14.26 -4.85
CA ASN A 23 -12.14 -14.96 -3.61
C ASN A 23 -11.10 -14.76 -2.51
N VAL A 24 -10.26 -13.74 -2.66
CA VAL A 24 -9.30 -13.32 -1.65
C VAL A 24 -10.05 -12.54 -0.57
N PRO A 25 -9.89 -12.87 0.72
CA PRO A 25 -10.46 -12.09 1.80
C PRO A 25 -10.01 -10.62 1.72
N ILE A 26 -10.92 -9.69 2.01
CA ILE A 26 -10.61 -8.26 2.01
C ILE A 26 -9.47 -7.90 2.97
N THR A 27 -9.28 -8.68 4.03
CA THR A 27 -8.22 -8.52 5.03
C THR A 27 -6.91 -9.23 4.66
N ALA A 28 -6.84 -9.91 3.52
CA ALA A 28 -5.58 -10.52 3.08
C ALA A 28 -4.54 -9.43 2.77
N MET A 29 -3.30 -9.68 3.12
CA MET A 29 -2.19 -8.78 2.88
C MET A 29 -1.14 -9.46 2.00
N ASP A 30 -0.79 -8.83 0.89
CA ASP A 30 0.34 -9.25 0.06
C ASP A 30 1.66 -8.88 0.77
N GLY A 31 2.60 -9.81 0.85
CA GLY A 31 3.89 -9.54 1.46
C GLY A 31 3.86 -9.41 3.00
N LYS A 32 2.82 -9.90 3.68
CA LYS A 32 2.73 -9.87 5.14
C LYS A 32 3.99 -10.47 5.82
N ASP A 33 4.50 -11.56 5.27
CA ASP A 33 5.67 -12.27 5.80
C ASP A 33 6.98 -11.46 5.70
N ASN A 34 6.99 -10.38 4.92
CA ASN A 34 8.13 -9.46 4.85
C ASN A 34 8.22 -8.57 6.10
N ILE A 35 7.12 -8.43 6.84
CA ILE A 35 7.08 -7.62 8.06
C ILE A 35 7.56 -8.48 9.23
N LYS A 36 8.87 -8.47 9.44
CA LYS A 36 9.51 -9.23 10.49
C LYS A 36 10.73 -8.46 11.03
N ASP A 37 10.67 -8.13 12.31
CA ASP A 37 11.75 -7.40 13.03
C ASP A 37 12.15 -6.09 12.31
N CYS A 38 11.17 -5.36 11.83
CA CYS A 38 11.37 -4.14 11.04
C CYS A 38 11.52 -2.90 11.93
N ASP A 39 12.41 -1.98 11.58
CA ASP A 39 12.37 -0.64 12.17
C ASP A 39 11.13 0.12 11.65
N VAL A 40 10.84 0.00 10.37
CA VAL A 40 9.65 0.57 9.74
C VAL A 40 8.92 -0.50 8.94
N ALA A 41 7.61 -0.64 9.11
CA ALA A 41 6.73 -1.39 8.21
C ALA A 41 6.03 -0.43 7.25
N PHE A 42 6.18 -0.64 5.95
CA PHE A 42 5.56 0.19 4.93
C PHE A 42 4.36 -0.54 4.33
N ILE A 43 3.16 0.03 4.51
CA ILE A 43 1.87 -0.60 4.18
C ILE A 43 1.28 0.10 2.98
N ASN A 44 1.33 -0.54 1.84
CA ASN A 44 0.82 0.02 0.58
C ASN A 44 -0.66 -0.31 0.36
N LYS A 45 -1.34 0.52 -0.41
CA LYS A 45 -2.71 0.29 -0.86
C LYS A 45 -2.85 -0.92 -1.78
N SER A 46 -1.86 -1.14 -2.64
CA SER A 46 -1.97 -2.10 -3.73
C SER A 46 -0.71 -2.94 -3.91
N LYS A 47 -0.89 -4.12 -4.51
CA LYS A 47 0.23 -4.99 -4.86
C LYS A 47 1.23 -4.32 -5.82
N LYS A 48 0.77 -3.46 -6.76
CA LYS A 48 1.67 -2.78 -7.69
C LYS A 48 2.60 -1.81 -6.97
N ASP A 49 2.09 -1.08 -5.98
CA ASP A 49 2.91 -0.18 -5.16
C ASP A 49 3.88 -0.97 -4.28
N HIS A 50 3.40 -2.04 -3.65
CA HIS A 50 4.27 -2.95 -2.91
C HIS A 50 5.41 -3.48 -3.76
N MET A 51 5.16 -3.87 -5.02
CA MET A 51 6.21 -4.35 -5.93
C MET A 51 7.27 -3.30 -6.24
N VAL A 52 6.90 -2.02 -6.29
CA VAL A 52 7.85 -0.91 -6.46
C VAL A 52 8.63 -0.67 -5.18
N ILE A 53 7.92 -0.48 -4.07
CA ILE A 53 8.53 -0.18 -2.77
C ILE A 53 9.43 -1.31 -2.28
N SER A 54 9.05 -2.58 -2.50
CA SER A 54 9.86 -3.73 -2.06
C SER A 54 11.20 -3.86 -2.76
N LYS A 55 11.41 -3.17 -3.89
CA LYS A 55 12.73 -3.08 -4.52
C LYS A 55 13.69 -2.17 -3.76
N LEU A 56 13.15 -1.19 -3.04
CA LEU A 56 13.92 -0.23 -2.26
C LEU A 56 13.95 -0.61 -0.78
N PHE A 57 12.89 -1.22 -0.30
CA PHE A 57 12.64 -1.41 1.11
C PHE A 57 11.92 -2.75 1.38
N PRO A 58 12.63 -3.75 1.97
CA PRO A 58 12.10 -5.12 2.10
C PRO A 58 10.90 -5.21 3.05
N CYS A 59 10.87 -4.41 4.12
CA CYS A 59 9.79 -4.40 5.11
C CYS A 59 8.52 -3.71 4.57
N SER A 60 7.99 -4.24 3.49
CA SER A 60 6.83 -3.72 2.77
C SER A 60 5.76 -4.78 2.60
N CYS A 61 4.50 -4.37 2.70
CA CYS A 61 3.33 -5.19 2.40
C CYS A 61 2.25 -4.36 1.71
N ALA A 62 1.17 -4.99 1.29
CA ALA A 62 0.03 -4.28 0.72
C ALA A 62 -1.30 -4.85 1.22
N VAL A 63 -2.27 -3.96 1.44
CA VAL A 63 -3.67 -4.30 1.69
C VAL A 63 -4.43 -4.46 0.38
N GLN A 64 -5.68 -4.92 0.43
CA GLN A 64 -6.48 -5.17 -0.77
C GLN A 64 -7.15 -3.91 -1.31
N ASN A 65 -7.35 -2.89 -0.47
CA ASN A 65 -8.02 -1.64 -0.81
C ASN A 65 -7.69 -0.55 0.23
N GLU A 66 -8.17 0.67 0.03
CA GLU A 66 -7.96 1.84 0.91
C GLU A 66 -8.87 1.90 2.14
N GLY A 67 -9.78 0.96 2.31
CA GLY A 67 -10.77 1.02 3.39
C GLY A 67 -10.25 0.48 4.73
N VAL A 68 -10.82 0.99 5.83
CA VAL A 68 -10.59 0.47 7.19
C VAL A 68 -10.87 -1.03 7.29
N GLY A 69 -11.87 -1.53 6.56
CA GLY A 69 -12.22 -2.95 6.51
C GLY A 69 -11.14 -3.89 5.95
N CYS A 70 -10.07 -3.35 5.36
CA CYS A 70 -8.91 -4.14 4.93
C CYS A 70 -7.98 -4.51 6.09
N PHE A 71 -8.18 -3.93 7.26
CA PHE A 71 -7.38 -4.17 8.46
C PHE A 71 -8.19 -4.98 9.47
N SER A 72 -7.83 -6.25 9.68
CA SER A 72 -8.30 -7.00 10.83
C SER A 72 -7.45 -6.64 12.06
N ASN A 73 -8.01 -6.81 13.25
CA ASN A 73 -7.25 -6.63 14.49
C ASN A 73 -6.00 -7.52 14.52
N GLU A 74 -6.11 -8.77 14.07
CA GLU A 74 -4.99 -9.70 13.96
C GLU A 74 -3.87 -9.13 13.08
N ASN A 75 -4.20 -8.56 11.91
CA ASN A 75 -3.20 -7.97 11.02
C ASN A 75 -2.54 -6.72 11.62
N VAL A 76 -3.32 -5.88 12.27
CA VAL A 76 -2.80 -4.68 12.96
C VAL A 76 -1.84 -5.07 14.08
N GLU A 77 -2.23 -6.03 14.92
CA GLU A 77 -1.38 -6.54 15.99
C GLU A 77 -0.11 -7.20 15.45
N PHE A 78 -0.23 -7.99 14.39
CA PHE A 78 0.92 -8.60 13.73
C PHE A 78 1.93 -7.54 13.25
N ILE A 79 1.46 -6.52 12.53
CA ILE A 79 2.33 -5.45 12.02
C ILE A 79 3.01 -4.71 13.18
N LYS A 80 2.26 -4.33 14.21
CA LYS A 80 2.80 -3.62 15.38
C LYS A 80 3.80 -4.45 16.17
N SER A 81 3.56 -5.74 16.31
CA SER A 81 4.46 -6.63 17.03
C SER A 81 5.77 -6.91 16.27
N ASN A 82 5.78 -6.74 14.96
CA ASN A 82 6.91 -7.03 14.09
C ASN A 82 7.58 -5.78 13.50
N SER A 83 7.19 -4.58 13.95
CA SER A 83 7.81 -3.32 13.52
C SER A 83 7.74 -2.26 14.60
N LYS A 84 8.76 -1.39 14.64
CA LYS A 84 8.81 -0.28 15.61
C LYS A 84 7.93 0.89 15.18
N ARG A 85 7.86 1.15 13.88
CA ARG A 85 7.08 2.22 13.28
C ARG A 85 6.26 1.67 12.10
N GLN A 86 5.03 2.13 11.95
CA GLN A 86 4.13 1.72 10.88
C GLN A 86 3.80 2.93 10.01
N ILE A 87 4.05 2.82 8.71
CA ILE A 87 3.76 3.87 7.73
C ILE A 87 2.75 3.34 6.72
N LEU A 88 1.59 3.97 6.69
CA LEU A 88 0.56 3.72 5.70
C LEU A 88 0.82 4.57 4.45
N SER A 89 0.62 4.00 3.27
CA SER A 89 0.76 4.73 2.02
C SER A 89 -0.36 4.39 1.06
N PHE A 90 -1.28 5.32 0.90
CA PHE A 90 -2.41 5.25 -0.01
C PHE A 90 -2.26 6.28 -1.13
N ASP A 91 -3.24 6.35 -2.03
CA ASP A 91 -3.23 7.35 -3.10
C ASP A 91 -3.19 8.78 -2.54
N SER A 92 -2.62 9.69 -3.29
CA SER A 92 -2.53 11.10 -2.91
C SER A 92 -3.78 11.90 -3.25
N ASP A 93 -4.79 11.28 -3.87
CA ASP A 93 -6.08 11.90 -4.11
C ASP A 93 -6.87 12.08 -2.79
N VAL A 94 -7.99 12.80 -2.87
CA VAL A 94 -8.82 13.13 -1.70
C VAL A 94 -9.25 11.88 -0.93
N THR A 95 -9.65 10.83 -1.63
CA THR A 95 -10.09 9.57 -1.03
C THR A 95 -8.96 8.89 -0.28
N GLY A 96 -7.80 8.75 -0.91
CA GLY A 96 -6.64 8.12 -0.30
C GLY A 96 -6.13 8.88 0.93
N VAL A 97 -6.09 10.21 0.87
CA VAL A 97 -5.69 11.04 2.03
C VAL A 97 -6.70 10.92 3.18
N THR A 98 -8.00 10.98 2.89
CA THR A 98 -9.05 10.84 3.91
C THR A 98 -8.97 9.48 4.60
N ASN A 99 -8.85 8.40 3.84
CA ASN A 99 -8.72 7.05 4.39
C ASN A 99 -7.41 6.89 5.19
N SER A 100 -6.30 7.47 4.72
CA SER A 100 -5.04 7.46 5.47
C SER A 100 -5.19 8.12 6.84
N GLN A 101 -5.85 9.27 6.91
CA GLN A 101 -6.11 9.98 8.17
C GLN A 101 -6.99 9.16 9.12
N GLN A 102 -8.05 8.55 8.63
CA GLN A 102 -8.93 7.70 9.45
C GLN A 102 -8.18 6.50 10.05
N ILE A 103 -7.40 5.80 9.24
CA ILE A 103 -6.64 4.63 9.68
C ILE A 103 -5.53 5.03 10.66
N THR A 104 -4.88 6.16 10.41
CA THR A 104 -3.87 6.73 11.31
C THR A 104 -4.47 7.02 12.70
N GLN A 105 -5.62 7.66 12.75
CA GLN A 105 -6.32 7.92 14.01
C GLN A 105 -6.77 6.65 14.73
N LEU A 106 -7.24 5.66 13.95
CA LEU A 106 -7.79 4.43 14.54
C LEU A 106 -6.71 3.51 15.09
N PHE A 107 -5.58 3.37 14.38
CA PHE A 107 -4.54 2.39 14.72
C PHE A 107 -3.24 3.01 15.23
N GLY A 108 -3.10 4.32 15.19
CA GLY A 108 -1.86 5.01 15.60
C GLY A 108 -0.71 4.80 14.62
N PHE A 109 -1.00 4.64 13.32
CA PHE A 109 0.01 4.59 12.28
C PHE A 109 0.41 6.00 11.83
N ASP A 110 1.60 6.16 11.27
CA ASP A 110 1.92 7.33 10.43
C ASP A 110 1.42 7.11 9.01
N TYR A 111 1.43 8.15 8.17
CA TYR A 111 1.22 7.96 6.74
C TYR A 111 2.19 8.79 5.89
N CYS A 112 2.54 8.24 4.73
CA CYS A 112 3.38 8.88 3.74
C CYS A 112 2.89 8.51 2.33
N ASN A 113 2.16 9.44 1.71
CA ASN A 113 1.66 9.26 0.35
C ASN A 113 2.60 9.96 -0.65
N VAL A 114 2.47 9.64 -1.94
CA VAL A 114 3.18 10.36 -3.01
C VAL A 114 2.92 11.86 -2.88
N PRO A 115 3.92 12.73 -3.09
CA PRO A 115 3.75 14.16 -2.97
C PRO A 115 2.64 14.69 -3.88
N LYS A 116 1.79 15.56 -3.34
CA LYS A 116 0.64 16.14 -4.06
C LYS A 116 1.02 16.91 -5.32
N ILE A 117 2.26 17.39 -5.41
CA ILE A 117 2.75 18.11 -6.60
C ILE A 117 2.64 17.27 -7.88
N TYR A 118 2.70 15.94 -7.75
CA TYR A 118 2.57 15.03 -8.90
C TYR A 118 1.13 14.75 -9.33
N LEU A 119 0.11 15.18 -8.56
CA LEU A 119 -1.30 14.99 -8.95
C LEU A 119 -1.66 15.72 -10.25
N GLU A 120 -1.03 16.84 -10.53
CA GLU A 120 -1.23 17.59 -11.78
C GLU A 120 -0.76 16.80 -13.01
N GLU A 121 0.20 15.90 -12.82
CA GLU A 121 0.67 14.94 -13.83
C GLU A 121 -0.17 13.66 -13.88
N GLY A 122 -1.23 13.55 -13.08
CA GLY A 122 -2.04 12.34 -12.95
C GLY A 122 -1.39 11.22 -12.12
N ILE A 123 -0.29 11.50 -11.44
CA ILE A 123 0.46 10.55 -10.61
C ILE A 123 -0.07 10.63 -9.18
N LYS A 124 -0.59 9.53 -8.67
CA LYS A 124 -1.19 9.48 -7.33
C LYS A 124 -0.67 8.35 -6.44
N ASP A 125 0.08 7.42 -7.00
CA ASP A 125 0.66 6.28 -6.31
C ASP A 125 2.14 6.06 -6.71
N TRP A 126 2.85 5.20 -5.95
CA TRP A 126 4.28 4.95 -6.16
C TRP A 126 4.59 4.28 -7.49
N ALA A 127 3.70 3.41 -7.95
CA ALA A 127 3.91 2.73 -9.23
C ALA A 127 3.84 3.72 -10.40
N ASP A 128 2.92 4.67 -10.35
CA ASP A 128 2.81 5.72 -11.36
C ASP A 128 4.02 6.67 -11.28
N LEU A 129 4.48 7.03 -10.07
CA LEU A 129 5.67 7.87 -9.88
C LEU A 129 6.92 7.19 -10.43
N ALA A 130 7.16 5.93 -10.07
CA ALA A 130 8.31 5.17 -10.55
C ALA A 130 8.28 4.98 -12.07
N LYS A 131 7.10 4.77 -12.65
CA LYS A 131 6.93 4.64 -14.11
C LYS A 131 7.27 5.92 -14.85
N THR A 132 6.91 7.07 -14.31
CA THR A 132 7.03 8.37 -14.99
C THR A 132 8.38 9.03 -14.71
N HIS A 133 8.85 9.01 -13.48
CA HIS A 133 10.04 9.73 -13.02
C HIS A 133 11.21 8.82 -12.61
N GLY A 134 11.02 7.49 -12.63
CA GLY A 134 12.04 6.52 -12.25
C GLY A 134 11.99 6.11 -10.77
N LEU A 135 12.63 4.99 -10.49
CA LEU A 135 12.70 4.42 -9.14
C LEU A 135 13.54 5.29 -8.20
N ASP A 136 14.57 5.93 -8.73
CA ASP A 136 15.48 6.80 -7.97
C ASP A 136 14.73 8.00 -7.36
N THR A 137 13.73 8.54 -8.07
CA THR A 137 12.88 9.62 -7.55
C THR A 137 12.06 9.16 -6.34
N VAL A 138 11.58 7.92 -6.36
CA VAL A 138 10.87 7.32 -5.21
C VAL A 138 11.83 7.16 -4.03
N GLU A 139 13.02 6.63 -4.28
CA GLU A 139 14.06 6.39 -3.27
C GLU A 139 14.47 7.70 -2.59
N GLU A 140 14.84 8.71 -3.37
CA GLU A 140 15.24 10.04 -2.86
C GLU A 140 14.16 10.65 -1.95
N TYR A 141 12.88 10.50 -2.34
CA TYR A 141 11.79 11.02 -1.54
C TYR A 141 11.65 10.26 -0.20
N LEU A 142 11.75 8.94 -0.22
CA LEU A 142 11.66 8.12 0.99
C LEU A 142 12.84 8.37 1.94
N ILE A 143 14.06 8.56 1.41
CA ILE A 143 15.24 8.97 2.17
C ILE A 143 15.00 10.34 2.82
N LYS A 144 14.54 11.32 2.05
CA LYS A 144 14.23 12.67 2.56
C LYS A 144 13.18 12.65 3.67
N LYS A 145 12.28 11.69 3.66
CA LYS A 145 11.26 11.49 4.71
C LYS A 145 11.75 10.69 5.90
N GLY A 146 12.98 10.20 5.88
CA GLY A 146 13.55 9.35 6.94
C GLY A 146 12.82 8.01 7.08
N ILE A 147 12.42 7.42 5.96
CA ILE A 147 11.77 6.12 5.90
C ILE A 147 12.78 5.03 5.61
N ILE A 148 13.73 5.31 4.74
CA ILE A 148 14.86 4.44 4.40
C ILE A 148 16.16 5.20 4.47
#